data_d95a85c1d04c2c302e4155dfd1d5071b
#
_entry.id   d95a85c1d04c2c302e4155dfd1d5071b
#
_cell.length_a   1.000
_cell.length_b   1.000
_cell.length_c   1.000
_cell.angle_alpha   90.00
_cell.angle_beta   90.00
_cell.angle_gamma   90.00
#
_symmetry.space_group_name_H-M   'P 1'
#
loop_
_entity.id
_entity.type
_entity.pdbx_description
1 polymer ?
#
loop_
_entity_poly.entity_id
_entity_poly.type
_entity_poly.pdbx_seq_one_letter_code
_entity_poly.pdbx_strand_id
1 'polypeptide(L)'
;MAEQSVTLRSVIEELNLKVVHMPEKAGERGENVIIKNPGVNRPGLPLIGYFDHFEETRIQIIGITEYTYLQNFSSDEIYKKISNVFVTGIPALIIANDEMLIPLPEMIKAATDFNVPLLSSSETTCTAMHSLIGSLSVSLAPRLTLHGVLVEVYGEGVLLLGDSGIGKSETAIELIKRGHRLVADDAVEIKKVSNKTLVGSAPELIRYLIELRGIGIVDVRRIFGMGSVKDTENINLVVKLEPWNEKKSYDRLGMDDEYYEILGNKSPCITVPIKPGRNLAVIIEVAAMNNKQRKLGFNAAKELDRKLLDRINHE
;
A
#
# COMPACT_ATOMS: atom_id res chain seq x y z
N MET A 1 -10.35 3.52 -12.39
CA MET A 1 -9.99 3.35 -10.98
C MET A 1 -10.39 4.62 -10.28
N ALA A 2 -11.04 4.56 -9.11
CA ALA A 2 -11.35 5.76 -8.34
C ALA A 2 -10.03 6.37 -7.85
N GLU A 3 -9.88 7.68 -8.02
CA GLU A 3 -8.73 8.43 -7.53
C GLU A 3 -8.76 8.42 -5.99
N GLN A 4 -7.74 7.88 -5.36
CA GLN A 4 -7.66 7.81 -3.90
C GLN A 4 -7.39 9.22 -3.35
N SER A 5 -8.04 9.54 -2.24
CA SER A 5 -7.87 10.82 -1.58
C SER A 5 -7.96 10.65 -0.06
N VAL A 6 -7.29 11.53 0.67
CA VAL A 6 -7.36 11.61 2.14
C VAL A 6 -7.66 13.03 2.57
N THR A 7 -8.28 13.18 3.74
CA THR A 7 -8.51 14.51 4.32
C THR A 7 -7.24 14.98 5.05
N LEU A 8 -7.03 16.30 5.09
CA LEU A 8 -5.94 16.87 5.89
C LEU A 8 -6.08 16.51 7.37
N ARG A 9 -7.31 16.37 7.87
CA ARG A 9 -7.60 15.89 9.21
C ARG A 9 -6.93 14.55 9.52
N SER A 10 -7.08 13.56 8.63
CA SER A 10 -6.45 12.25 8.80
C SER A 10 -4.94 12.36 8.94
N VAL A 11 -4.32 13.25 8.13
CA VAL A 11 -2.86 13.48 8.18
C VAL A 11 -2.45 14.15 9.50
N ILE A 12 -3.23 15.14 9.97
CA ILE A 12 -3.00 15.82 11.25
C ILE A 12 -3.05 14.82 12.41
N GLU A 13 -4.08 13.97 12.44
CA GLU A 13 -4.27 12.99 13.51
C GLU A 13 -3.18 11.89 13.49
N GLU A 14 -2.85 11.36 12.30
CA GLU A 14 -1.86 10.28 12.14
C GLU A 14 -0.44 10.74 12.51
N LEU A 15 -0.07 11.96 12.09
CA LEU A 15 1.28 12.50 12.30
C LEU A 15 1.38 13.45 13.50
N ASN A 16 0.31 13.57 14.29
CA ASN A 16 0.24 14.42 15.49
C ASN A 16 0.72 15.86 15.22
N LEU A 17 0.26 16.44 14.09
CA LEU A 17 0.62 17.80 13.72
C LEU A 17 -0.18 18.81 14.57
N LYS A 18 0.45 19.91 14.95
CA LYS A 18 -0.23 21.01 15.65
C LYS A 18 -0.87 21.97 14.66
N VAL A 19 -2.10 22.36 14.92
CA VAL A 19 -2.80 23.37 14.13
C VAL A 19 -2.39 24.76 14.63
N VAL A 20 -1.73 25.55 13.78
CA VAL A 20 -1.38 26.95 14.02
C VAL A 20 -2.53 27.86 13.58
N HIS A 21 -3.05 27.61 12.37
CA HIS A 21 -4.21 28.31 11.84
C HIS A 21 -5.00 27.37 10.94
N MET A 22 -6.33 27.32 11.14
CA MET A 22 -7.25 26.56 10.30
C MET A 22 -8.34 27.50 9.79
N PRO A 23 -8.39 27.76 8.48
CA PRO A 23 -9.43 28.61 7.91
C PRO A 23 -10.80 27.93 7.95
N GLU A 24 -11.89 28.72 8.08
CA GLU A 24 -13.26 28.17 8.18
C GLU A 24 -13.63 27.24 7.01
N LYS A 25 -13.20 27.57 5.79
CA LYS A 25 -13.47 26.74 4.60
C LYS A 25 -12.82 25.37 4.66
N ALA A 26 -11.75 25.21 5.42
CA ALA A 26 -11.06 23.92 5.60
C ALA A 26 -11.82 22.98 6.54
N GLY A 27 -12.83 23.49 7.28
CA GLY A 27 -13.47 22.77 8.38
C GLY A 27 -12.68 22.91 9.69
N GLU A 28 -13.28 22.56 10.82
CA GLU A 28 -12.67 22.79 12.15
C GLU A 28 -11.30 22.08 12.32
N ARG A 29 -11.10 20.96 11.62
CA ARG A 29 -9.88 20.15 11.70
C ARG A 29 -9.30 19.77 10.34
N GLY A 30 -9.66 20.47 9.26
CA GLY A 30 -9.16 20.20 7.92
C GLY A 30 -9.89 19.07 7.18
N GLU A 31 -11.10 18.70 7.60
CA GLU A 31 -11.92 17.67 6.95
C GLU A 31 -12.33 18.00 5.52
N ASN A 32 -12.41 19.29 5.18
CA ASN A 32 -12.78 19.74 3.83
C ASN A 32 -11.57 19.87 2.88
N VAL A 33 -10.34 19.73 3.39
CA VAL A 33 -9.13 19.79 2.56
C VAL A 33 -8.77 18.38 2.11
N ILE A 34 -8.88 18.15 0.81
CA ILE A 34 -8.65 16.85 0.19
C ILE A 34 -7.25 16.80 -0.43
N ILE A 35 -6.46 15.83 -0.02
CA ILE A 35 -5.12 15.57 -0.51
C ILE A 35 -5.17 14.38 -1.46
N LYS A 36 -4.59 14.52 -2.65
CA LYS A 36 -4.53 13.50 -3.71
C LYS A 36 -3.10 13.20 -4.15
N ASN A 37 -2.14 14.03 -3.77
CA ASN A 37 -0.75 13.88 -4.15
C ASN A 37 0.08 13.43 -2.94
N PRO A 38 0.80 12.29 -3.00
CA PRO A 38 1.63 11.83 -1.90
C PRO A 38 2.95 12.61 -1.75
N GLY A 39 3.30 13.43 -2.74
CA GLY A 39 4.52 14.23 -2.71
C GLY A 39 4.42 15.40 -1.74
N VAL A 40 5.57 15.80 -1.20
CA VAL A 40 5.75 16.95 -0.33
C VAL A 40 6.85 17.83 -0.93
N ASN A 41 6.66 19.14 -0.94
CA ASN A 41 7.63 20.09 -1.48
C ASN A 41 8.14 21.05 -0.39
N ARG A 42 9.34 21.58 -0.63
CA ARG A 42 9.87 22.76 0.07
C ARG A 42 9.77 23.98 -0.86
N PRO A 43 9.10 25.05 -0.45
CA PRO A 43 8.83 26.19 -1.35
C PRO A 43 10.01 27.17 -1.47
N GLY A 44 11.28 26.69 -1.44
CA GLY A 44 12.46 27.56 -1.49
C GLY A 44 12.51 28.44 -2.73
N LEU A 45 12.36 27.87 -3.93
CA LEU A 45 12.32 28.62 -5.19
C LEU A 45 11.05 29.49 -5.33
N PRO A 46 9.84 29.02 -4.99
CA PRO A 46 8.64 29.85 -4.97
C PRO A 46 8.75 31.07 -4.06
N LEU A 47 9.42 30.99 -2.92
CA LEU A 47 9.65 32.12 -2.02
C LEU A 47 10.51 33.23 -2.63
N ILE A 48 11.34 32.91 -3.65
CA ILE A 48 12.10 33.93 -4.40
C ILE A 48 11.40 34.35 -5.70
N GLY A 49 10.21 33.80 -5.99
CA GLY A 49 9.39 34.19 -7.14
C GLY A 49 9.53 33.28 -8.36
N TYR A 50 10.16 32.10 -8.23
CA TYR A 50 10.31 31.15 -9.32
C TYR A 50 9.33 29.98 -9.15
N PHE A 51 8.36 29.87 -10.08
CA PHE A 51 7.25 28.90 -10.00
C PHE A 51 7.23 27.86 -11.11
N ASP A 52 8.23 27.85 -12.02
CA ASP A 52 8.30 26.85 -13.08
C ASP A 52 8.40 25.44 -12.44
N HIS A 53 7.49 24.55 -12.86
CA HIS A 53 7.34 23.21 -12.30
C HIS A 53 6.97 23.13 -10.80
N PHE A 54 6.40 24.21 -10.24
CA PHE A 54 5.85 24.18 -8.91
C PHE A 54 4.55 23.35 -8.90
N GLU A 55 4.48 22.35 -8.02
CA GLU A 55 3.30 21.50 -7.88
C GLU A 55 2.45 21.97 -6.69
N GLU A 56 1.44 22.77 -6.97
CA GLU A 56 0.50 23.34 -5.99
C GLU A 56 -0.35 22.28 -5.27
N THR A 57 -0.51 21.10 -5.88
CA THR A 57 -1.29 20.00 -5.27
C THR A 57 -0.60 19.30 -4.10
N ARG A 58 0.66 19.62 -3.85
CA ARG A 58 1.45 19.03 -2.76
C ARG A 58 1.39 19.85 -1.49
N ILE A 59 1.43 19.16 -0.34
CA ILE A 59 1.69 19.83 0.94
C ILE A 59 3.08 20.48 0.88
N GLN A 60 3.17 21.72 1.36
CA GLN A 60 4.43 22.45 1.44
C GLN A 60 5.00 22.36 2.86
N ILE A 61 6.32 22.27 2.99
CA ILE A 61 6.99 22.26 4.30
C ILE A 61 8.13 23.28 4.32
N ILE A 62 8.16 24.10 5.37
CA ILE A 62 9.23 25.07 5.65
C ILE A 62 10.09 24.55 6.79
N GLY A 63 11.40 24.55 6.58
CA GLY A 63 12.40 24.28 7.60
C GLY A 63 13.21 25.52 7.96
N ILE A 64 14.29 25.30 8.71
CA ILE A 64 15.16 26.39 9.21
C ILE A 64 15.73 27.26 8.07
N THR A 65 16.02 26.68 6.92
CA THR A 65 16.60 27.41 5.77
C THR A 65 15.65 28.45 5.22
N GLU A 66 14.42 28.04 4.90
CA GLU A 66 13.38 28.93 4.37
C GLU A 66 12.95 29.95 5.43
N TYR A 67 12.85 29.51 6.68
CA TYR A 67 12.47 30.38 7.79
C TYR A 67 13.52 31.48 8.03
N THR A 68 14.81 31.13 8.11
CA THR A 68 15.90 32.10 8.28
C THR A 68 16.02 33.02 7.06
N TYR A 69 15.79 32.50 5.85
CA TYR A 69 15.73 33.34 4.66
C TYR A 69 14.66 34.42 4.79
N LEU A 70 13.44 34.06 5.22
CA LEU A 70 12.35 35.02 5.38
C LEU A 70 12.65 36.10 6.43
N GLN A 71 13.35 35.76 7.50
CA GLN A 71 13.73 36.74 8.55
C GLN A 71 14.64 37.88 8.05
N ASN A 72 15.24 37.78 6.87
CA ASN A 72 16.06 38.84 6.29
C ASN A 72 15.25 39.93 5.58
N PHE A 73 13.91 39.84 5.57
CA PHE A 73 13.03 40.76 4.86
C PHE A 73 12.12 41.53 5.80
N SER A 74 11.59 42.65 5.33
CA SER A 74 10.57 43.40 6.05
C SER A 74 9.25 42.62 6.14
N SER A 75 8.40 42.98 7.09
CA SER A 75 7.08 42.35 7.31
C SER A 75 6.22 42.33 6.02
N ASP A 76 6.21 43.41 5.27
CA ASP A 76 5.46 43.47 4.00
C ASP A 76 6.02 42.56 2.91
N GLU A 77 7.34 42.42 2.85
CA GLU A 77 8.00 41.52 1.91
C GLU A 77 7.80 40.04 2.28
N ILE A 78 7.87 39.70 3.57
CA ILE A 78 7.55 38.35 4.08
C ILE A 78 6.12 38.01 3.69
N TYR A 79 5.16 38.87 4.02
CA TYR A 79 3.76 38.66 3.67
C TYR A 79 3.58 38.45 2.16
N LYS A 80 4.19 39.28 1.31
CA LYS A 80 4.13 39.14 -0.15
C LYS A 80 4.70 37.83 -0.66
N LYS A 81 5.86 37.42 -0.13
CA LYS A 81 6.50 36.14 -0.52
C LYS A 81 5.64 34.93 -0.17
N ILE A 82 5.08 34.89 1.03
CA ILE A 82 4.18 33.81 1.48
C ILE A 82 2.87 33.85 0.68
N SER A 83 2.29 35.03 0.47
CA SER A 83 1.06 35.21 -0.32
C SER A 83 1.22 34.67 -1.75
N ASN A 84 2.37 34.88 -2.39
CA ASN A 84 2.66 34.34 -3.72
C ASN A 84 2.61 32.80 -3.76
N VAL A 85 3.02 32.13 -2.68
CA VAL A 85 2.89 30.66 -2.55
C VAL A 85 1.44 30.27 -2.27
N PHE A 86 0.74 30.99 -1.41
CA PHE A 86 -0.62 30.63 -0.99
C PHE A 86 -1.68 30.86 -2.08
N VAL A 87 -1.50 31.87 -2.93
CA VAL A 87 -2.40 32.15 -4.05
C VAL A 87 -2.48 30.99 -5.05
N THR A 88 -1.47 30.11 -5.08
CA THR A 88 -1.49 28.90 -5.93
C THR A 88 -2.48 27.82 -5.46
N GLY A 89 -3.01 27.93 -4.22
CA GLY A 89 -4.00 27.01 -3.69
C GLY A 89 -3.42 25.73 -3.09
N ILE A 90 -2.23 25.80 -2.50
CA ILE A 90 -1.62 24.63 -1.82
C ILE A 90 -2.54 24.06 -0.73
N PRO A 91 -2.56 22.73 -0.48
CA PRO A 91 -3.44 22.11 0.51
C PRO A 91 -3.13 22.53 1.95
N ALA A 92 -1.85 22.71 2.29
CA ALA A 92 -1.39 23.17 3.60
C ALA A 92 0.08 23.60 3.55
N LEU A 93 0.48 24.46 4.49
CA LEU A 93 1.88 24.74 4.83
C LEU A 93 2.18 24.19 6.22
N ILE A 94 3.29 23.45 6.34
CA ILE A 94 3.77 22.90 7.61
C ILE A 94 5.10 23.57 7.97
N ILE A 95 5.23 24.05 9.20
CA ILE A 95 6.48 24.55 9.77
C ILE A 95 7.10 23.40 10.58
N ALA A 96 8.23 22.90 10.14
CA ALA A 96 8.97 21.83 10.84
C ALA A 96 9.83 22.42 11.96
N ASN A 97 10.07 21.61 13.02
CA ASN A 97 10.88 21.99 14.18
C ASN A 97 10.28 23.19 14.97
N ASP A 98 9.01 23.05 15.37
CA ASP A 98 8.22 24.11 16.02
C ASP A 98 8.74 24.52 17.39
N GLU A 99 9.61 23.75 18.02
CA GLU A 99 10.32 24.16 19.24
C GLU A 99 11.30 25.31 19.00
N MET A 100 11.84 25.42 17.78
CA MET A 100 12.79 26.47 17.39
C MET A 100 12.20 27.53 16.47
N LEU A 101 11.20 27.16 15.64
CA LEU A 101 10.63 27.99 14.58
C LEU A 101 9.21 28.40 14.95
N ILE A 102 9.06 29.56 15.57
CA ILE A 102 7.75 30.13 15.92
C ILE A 102 7.12 30.70 14.64
N PRO A 103 5.84 30.36 14.32
CA PRO A 103 5.16 30.89 13.14
C PRO A 103 5.20 32.43 13.10
N LEU A 104 5.66 32.98 11.98
CA LEU A 104 5.69 34.45 11.81
C LEU A 104 4.26 35.00 11.70
N PRO A 105 3.97 36.17 12.28
CA PRO A 105 2.66 36.83 12.18
C PRO A 105 2.18 36.98 10.72
N GLU A 106 3.10 37.27 9.81
CA GLU A 106 2.85 37.42 8.37
C GLU A 106 2.37 36.12 7.73
N MET A 107 2.89 34.97 8.18
CA MET A 107 2.43 33.64 7.72
C MET A 107 0.99 33.38 8.16
N ILE A 108 0.65 33.71 9.41
CA ILE A 108 -0.70 33.54 9.94
C ILE A 108 -1.68 34.46 9.19
N LYS A 109 -1.29 35.73 8.98
CA LYS A 109 -2.08 36.69 8.21
C LYS A 109 -2.33 36.21 6.78
N ALA A 110 -1.29 35.80 6.08
CA ALA A 110 -1.43 35.22 4.72
C ALA A 110 -2.30 33.97 4.72
N ALA A 111 -2.12 33.06 5.70
CA ALA A 111 -2.93 31.85 5.83
C ALA A 111 -4.43 32.16 5.97
N THR A 112 -4.76 33.21 6.72
CA THR A 112 -6.13 33.72 6.87
C THR A 112 -6.67 34.31 5.56
N ASP A 113 -5.90 35.18 4.92
CA ASP A 113 -6.34 35.91 3.72
C ASP A 113 -6.54 34.98 2.51
N PHE A 114 -5.72 33.94 2.38
CA PHE A 114 -5.76 32.96 1.27
C PHE A 114 -6.47 31.66 1.62
N ASN A 115 -7.00 31.49 2.84
CA ASN A 115 -7.66 30.29 3.32
C ASN A 115 -6.79 29.01 3.21
N VAL A 116 -5.51 29.11 3.55
CA VAL A 116 -4.57 28.00 3.56
C VAL A 116 -4.33 27.51 4.98
N PRO A 117 -4.51 26.21 5.30
CA PRO A 117 -4.14 25.65 6.60
C PRO A 117 -2.65 25.83 6.90
N LEU A 118 -2.34 26.32 8.10
CA LEU A 118 -0.99 26.45 8.63
C LEU A 118 -0.83 25.50 9.81
N LEU A 119 0.10 24.59 9.70
CA LEU A 119 0.37 23.54 10.69
C LEU A 119 1.82 23.64 11.16
N SER A 120 2.13 22.96 12.26
CA SER A 120 3.50 22.78 12.70
C SER A 120 3.78 21.35 13.16
N SER A 121 5.05 20.99 13.14
CA SER A 121 5.58 19.70 13.58
C SER A 121 6.78 19.90 14.48
N SER A 122 6.89 19.12 15.57
CA SER A 122 8.08 19.10 16.43
C SER A 122 9.28 18.39 15.78
N GLU A 123 9.05 17.62 14.71
CA GLU A 123 10.10 16.91 14.01
C GLU A 123 10.97 17.83 13.15
N THR A 124 12.18 17.39 12.86
CA THR A 124 13.05 18.07 11.88
C THR A 124 12.43 18.02 10.49
N THR A 125 12.79 18.95 9.60
CA THR A 125 12.25 19.01 8.24
C THR A 125 12.40 17.69 7.47
N CYS A 126 13.55 17.02 7.60
CA CYS A 126 13.79 15.75 6.91
C CYS A 126 12.89 14.64 7.46
N THR A 127 12.76 14.54 8.78
CA THR A 127 11.91 13.54 9.44
C THR A 127 10.44 13.77 9.11
N ALA A 128 9.96 15.01 9.25
CA ALA A 128 8.57 15.36 8.93
C ALA A 128 8.23 15.10 7.46
N MET A 129 9.11 15.43 6.52
CA MET A 129 8.92 15.09 5.09
C MET A 129 8.85 13.58 4.88
N HIS A 130 9.73 12.82 5.52
CA HIS A 130 9.74 11.36 5.39
C HIS A 130 8.44 10.74 5.93
N SER A 131 8.02 11.16 7.11
CA SER A 131 6.77 10.73 7.75
C SER A 131 5.54 11.07 6.89
N LEU A 132 5.47 12.31 6.37
CA LEU A 132 4.40 12.75 5.47
C LEU A 132 4.32 11.93 4.18
N ILE A 133 5.45 11.77 3.46
CA ILE A 133 5.50 11.02 2.21
C ILE A 133 5.14 9.55 2.47
N GLY A 134 5.63 8.97 3.57
CA GLY A 134 5.33 7.60 3.96
C GLY A 134 3.84 7.39 4.21
N SER A 135 3.23 8.21 5.08
CA SER A 135 1.80 8.18 5.38
C SER A 135 0.94 8.38 4.13
N LEU A 136 1.20 9.44 3.35
CA LEU A 136 0.45 9.74 2.15
C LEU A 136 0.59 8.64 1.08
N SER A 137 1.78 8.06 0.91
CA SER A 137 2.01 6.97 -0.04
C SER A 137 1.20 5.72 0.30
N VAL A 138 1.04 5.41 1.59
CA VAL A 138 0.21 4.28 2.04
C VAL A 138 -1.28 4.60 1.92
N SER A 139 -1.69 5.79 2.31
CA SER A 139 -3.10 6.20 2.33
C SER A 139 -3.67 6.43 0.93
N LEU A 140 -2.87 6.98 0.01
CA LEU A 140 -3.21 7.21 -1.39
C LEU A 140 -2.85 6.04 -2.32
N ALA A 141 -2.35 4.92 -1.77
CA ALA A 141 -1.97 3.77 -2.56
C ALA A 141 -3.15 3.27 -3.42
N PRO A 142 -2.94 3.00 -4.71
CA PRO A 142 -3.95 2.37 -5.55
C PRO A 142 -4.48 1.08 -4.92
N ARG A 143 -5.80 0.92 -4.93
CA ARG A 143 -6.50 -0.23 -4.32
C ARG A 143 -7.36 -0.93 -5.35
N LEU A 144 -7.46 -2.25 -5.20
CA LEU A 144 -8.33 -3.11 -5.99
C LEU A 144 -8.89 -4.21 -5.08
N THR A 145 -10.17 -4.50 -5.18
CA THR A 145 -10.76 -5.67 -4.53
C THR A 145 -10.91 -6.79 -5.55
N LEU A 146 -10.37 -7.96 -5.23
CA LEU A 146 -10.53 -9.18 -6.03
C LEU A 146 -11.35 -10.21 -5.26
N HIS A 147 -12.22 -10.93 -5.99
CA HIS A 147 -12.85 -12.13 -5.46
C HIS A 147 -11.82 -13.26 -5.38
N GLY A 148 -11.52 -13.71 -4.16
CA GLY A 148 -10.49 -14.70 -3.91
C GLY A 148 -10.29 -14.97 -2.43
N VAL A 149 -9.27 -15.75 -2.12
CA VAL A 149 -8.85 -16.08 -0.76
C VAL A 149 -7.37 -15.76 -0.60
N LEU A 150 -7.00 -15.05 0.44
CA LEU A 150 -5.61 -14.79 0.79
C LEU A 150 -5.24 -15.54 2.07
N VAL A 151 -4.22 -16.37 1.98
CA VAL A 151 -3.68 -17.14 3.10
C VAL A 151 -2.17 -16.93 3.21
N GLU A 152 -1.65 -16.91 4.42
CA GLU A 152 -0.21 -16.95 4.64
C GLU A 152 0.21 -18.40 4.85
N VAL A 153 1.14 -18.89 4.01
CA VAL A 153 1.65 -20.27 3.97
C VAL A 153 3.17 -20.24 4.09
N TYR A 154 3.71 -20.68 5.21
CA TYR A 154 5.16 -20.67 5.53
C TYR A 154 5.83 -19.28 5.37
N GLY A 155 5.09 -18.21 5.69
CA GLY A 155 5.57 -16.83 5.56
C GLY A 155 5.46 -16.26 4.13
N GLU A 156 4.78 -16.95 3.21
CA GLU A 156 4.45 -16.45 1.86
C GLU A 156 2.94 -16.20 1.77
N GLY A 157 2.55 -14.99 1.35
CA GLY A 157 1.14 -14.69 1.05
C GLY A 157 0.74 -15.29 -0.29
N VAL A 158 -0.22 -16.18 -0.25
CA VAL A 158 -0.75 -16.92 -1.41
C VAL A 158 -2.18 -16.45 -1.69
N LEU A 159 -2.38 -15.83 -2.85
CA LEU A 159 -3.69 -15.40 -3.33
C LEU A 159 -4.30 -16.50 -4.19
N LEU A 160 -5.38 -17.12 -3.70
CA LEU A 160 -6.15 -18.14 -4.41
C LEU A 160 -7.23 -17.46 -5.25
N LEU A 161 -7.20 -17.66 -6.56
CA LEU A 161 -8.19 -17.18 -7.51
C LEU A 161 -8.87 -18.36 -8.22
N GLY A 162 -10.09 -18.17 -8.70
CA GLY A 162 -10.86 -19.16 -9.44
C GLY A 162 -12.36 -18.95 -9.25
N ASP A 163 -13.15 -19.69 -9.99
CA ASP A 163 -14.60 -19.56 -10.00
C ASP A 163 -15.22 -19.78 -8.62
N SER A 164 -16.43 -19.22 -8.41
CA SER A 164 -17.19 -19.49 -7.20
C SER A 164 -17.51 -20.98 -7.07
N GLY A 165 -17.30 -21.55 -5.88
CA GLY A 165 -17.53 -22.97 -5.60
C GLY A 165 -16.44 -23.92 -6.05
N ILE A 166 -15.28 -23.41 -6.48
CA ILE A 166 -14.16 -24.25 -6.91
C ILE A 166 -13.36 -24.87 -5.73
N GLY A 167 -13.70 -24.52 -4.49
CA GLY A 167 -13.05 -25.05 -3.29
C GLY A 167 -11.99 -24.14 -2.66
N LYS A 168 -12.01 -22.82 -2.94
CA LYS A 168 -11.03 -21.87 -2.35
C LYS A 168 -11.13 -21.82 -0.82
N SER A 169 -12.34 -21.59 -0.28
CA SER A 169 -12.58 -21.48 1.16
C SER A 169 -12.35 -22.78 1.90
N GLU A 170 -12.75 -23.93 1.32
CA GLU A 170 -12.48 -25.25 1.87
C GLU A 170 -10.98 -25.54 1.94
N THR A 171 -10.24 -25.13 0.90
CA THR A 171 -8.78 -25.24 0.88
C THR A 171 -8.13 -24.36 1.95
N ALA A 172 -8.63 -23.14 2.15
CA ALA A 172 -8.15 -22.25 3.22
C ALA A 172 -8.35 -22.87 4.61
N ILE A 173 -9.51 -23.47 4.89
CA ILE A 173 -9.76 -24.18 6.16
C ILE A 173 -8.78 -25.34 6.37
N GLU A 174 -8.50 -26.12 5.32
CA GLU A 174 -7.52 -27.22 5.42
C GLU A 174 -6.10 -26.67 5.70
N LEU A 175 -5.71 -25.55 5.08
CA LEU A 175 -4.44 -24.87 5.35
C LEU A 175 -4.38 -24.34 6.79
N ILE A 176 -5.48 -23.74 7.30
CA ILE A 176 -5.57 -23.27 8.68
C ILE A 176 -5.39 -24.42 9.68
N LYS A 177 -6.04 -25.57 9.44
CA LYS A 177 -5.85 -26.78 10.26
C LYS A 177 -4.41 -27.27 10.30
N ARG A 178 -3.63 -26.97 9.25
CA ARG A 178 -2.19 -27.30 9.13
C ARG A 178 -1.28 -26.25 9.77
N GLY A 179 -1.85 -25.20 10.39
CA GLY A 179 -1.11 -24.17 11.10
C GLY A 179 -0.79 -22.92 10.27
N HIS A 180 -1.40 -22.76 9.09
CA HIS A 180 -1.31 -21.56 8.29
C HIS A 180 -2.36 -20.52 8.73
N ARG A 181 -2.29 -19.29 8.20
CA ARG A 181 -3.12 -18.18 8.66
C ARG A 181 -4.02 -17.62 7.55
N LEU A 182 -5.30 -17.41 7.88
CA LEU A 182 -6.23 -16.69 7.03
C LEU A 182 -5.95 -15.20 7.08
N VAL A 183 -5.95 -14.55 5.92
CA VAL A 183 -5.91 -13.09 5.80
C VAL A 183 -7.26 -12.57 5.32
N ALA A 184 -7.80 -13.15 4.24
CA ALA A 184 -9.09 -12.76 3.69
C ALA A 184 -9.77 -13.94 2.99
N ASP A 185 -11.12 -14.00 3.06
CA ASP A 185 -11.95 -14.89 2.26
C ASP A 185 -13.00 -14.09 1.51
N ASP A 186 -13.40 -14.56 0.34
CA ASP A 186 -14.35 -13.98 -0.59
C ASP A 186 -13.92 -12.65 -1.24
N ALA A 187 -13.55 -11.66 -0.48
CA ALA A 187 -13.06 -10.37 -0.96
C ALA A 187 -11.68 -10.05 -0.39
N VAL A 188 -10.70 -9.85 -1.28
CA VAL A 188 -9.33 -9.45 -0.94
C VAL A 188 -9.11 -8.02 -1.40
N GLU A 189 -8.97 -7.09 -0.47
CA GLU A 189 -8.54 -5.73 -0.75
C GLU A 189 -7.03 -5.70 -0.92
N ILE A 190 -6.58 -5.29 -2.11
CA ILE A 190 -5.17 -5.25 -2.48
C ILE A 190 -4.73 -3.81 -2.64
N LYS A 191 -3.66 -3.42 -1.93
CA LYS A 191 -3.01 -2.12 -2.02
C LYS A 191 -1.65 -2.26 -2.69
N LYS A 192 -1.35 -1.34 -3.61
CA LYS A 192 -0.01 -1.22 -4.19
C LYS A 192 0.85 -0.30 -3.33
N VAL A 193 1.64 -0.85 -2.43
CA VAL A 193 2.51 -0.09 -1.52
C VAL A 193 3.79 0.39 -2.23
N SER A 194 4.27 -0.38 -3.21
CA SER A 194 5.42 0.02 -4.05
C SER A 194 5.33 -0.64 -5.43
N ASN A 195 6.27 -0.29 -6.31
CA ASN A 195 6.36 -0.92 -7.65
C ASN A 195 6.66 -2.43 -7.61
N LYS A 196 6.93 -3.00 -6.44
CA LYS A 196 7.23 -4.44 -6.27
C LYS A 196 6.39 -5.08 -5.17
N THR A 197 5.62 -4.31 -4.39
CA THR A 197 4.94 -4.82 -3.20
C THR A 197 3.44 -4.58 -3.29
N LEU A 198 2.71 -5.66 -3.23
CA LEU A 198 1.25 -5.69 -3.09
C LEU A 198 0.92 -6.24 -1.69
N VAL A 199 0.06 -5.55 -0.97
CA VAL A 199 -0.41 -5.98 0.36
C VAL A 199 -1.90 -6.27 0.26
N GLY A 200 -2.31 -7.46 0.69
CA GLY A 200 -3.70 -7.87 0.75
C GLY A 200 -4.24 -7.87 2.18
N SER A 201 -5.51 -7.54 2.33
CA SER A 201 -6.27 -7.57 3.58
C SER A 201 -7.73 -7.94 3.32
N ALA A 202 -8.45 -8.32 4.36
CA ALA A 202 -9.92 -8.40 4.29
C ALA A 202 -10.55 -7.01 4.47
N PRO A 203 -11.70 -6.73 3.81
CA PRO A 203 -12.57 -5.64 4.23
C PRO A 203 -12.93 -5.77 5.72
N GLU A 204 -13.01 -4.65 6.43
CA GLU A 204 -13.19 -4.64 7.89
C GLU A 204 -14.43 -5.42 8.34
N LEU A 205 -15.53 -5.31 7.59
CA LEU A 205 -16.81 -5.95 7.92
C LEU A 205 -16.74 -7.49 7.92
N ILE A 206 -15.90 -8.08 7.05
CA ILE A 206 -15.79 -9.54 6.89
C ILE A 206 -14.44 -10.10 7.39
N ARG A 207 -13.70 -9.30 8.13
CA ARG A 207 -12.39 -9.71 8.66
C ARG A 207 -12.52 -10.94 9.57
N TYR A 208 -11.67 -11.93 9.33
CA TYR A 208 -11.62 -13.23 10.03
C TYR A 208 -12.81 -14.17 9.76
N LEU A 209 -13.77 -13.75 8.94
CA LEU A 209 -14.88 -14.58 8.55
C LEU A 209 -14.53 -15.41 7.32
N ILE A 210 -15.09 -16.60 7.23
CA ILE A 210 -15.04 -17.49 6.07
C ILE A 210 -16.42 -18.06 5.79
N GLU A 211 -16.80 -18.12 4.50
CA GLU A 211 -18.07 -18.76 4.12
C GLU A 211 -17.83 -20.20 3.69
N LEU A 212 -18.51 -21.14 4.30
CA LEU A 212 -18.50 -22.56 3.97
C LEU A 212 -19.88 -23.01 3.54
N ARG A 213 -20.01 -23.52 2.32
CA ARG A 213 -21.29 -24.02 1.82
C ARG A 213 -21.82 -25.15 2.69
N GLY A 214 -23.09 -25.03 3.11
CA GLY A 214 -23.75 -26.00 3.99
C GLY A 214 -23.49 -25.80 5.49
N ILE A 215 -22.55 -24.94 5.87
CA ILE A 215 -22.29 -24.56 7.27
C ILE A 215 -22.67 -23.10 7.51
N GLY A 216 -22.39 -22.20 6.54
CA GLY A 216 -22.62 -20.77 6.65
C GLY A 216 -21.35 -20.00 6.97
N ILE A 217 -21.50 -18.82 7.58
CA ILE A 217 -20.39 -17.92 7.94
C ILE A 217 -19.79 -18.35 9.26
N VAL A 218 -18.47 -18.47 9.30
CA VAL A 218 -17.69 -18.95 10.45
C VAL A 218 -16.60 -17.94 10.81
N ASP A 219 -16.47 -17.60 12.08
CA ASP A 219 -15.35 -16.80 12.61
C ASP A 219 -14.15 -17.72 12.87
N VAL A 220 -13.16 -17.65 11.99
CA VAL A 220 -11.94 -18.47 12.05
C VAL A 220 -11.15 -18.23 13.33
N ARG A 221 -11.04 -16.99 13.75
CA ARG A 221 -10.33 -16.61 14.97
C ARG A 221 -10.94 -17.24 16.23
N ARG A 222 -12.27 -17.33 16.28
CA ARG A 222 -12.99 -17.93 17.44
C ARG A 222 -12.86 -19.45 17.47
N ILE A 223 -12.80 -20.10 16.31
CA ILE A 223 -12.73 -21.56 16.21
C ILE A 223 -11.30 -22.08 16.36
N PHE A 224 -10.34 -21.44 15.65
CA PHE A 224 -8.96 -21.92 15.55
C PHE A 224 -7.96 -21.10 16.37
N GLY A 225 -8.39 -20.01 17.02
CA GLY A 225 -7.57 -19.14 17.86
C GLY A 225 -6.93 -17.98 17.09
N MET A 226 -6.35 -17.02 17.83
CA MET A 226 -5.71 -15.82 17.26
C MET A 226 -4.55 -16.10 16.33
N GLY A 227 -3.85 -17.21 16.53
CA GLY A 227 -2.73 -17.62 15.67
C GLY A 227 -3.13 -18.07 14.28
N SER A 228 -4.42 -18.31 14.02
CA SER A 228 -4.95 -18.80 12.74
C SER A 228 -5.31 -17.68 11.76
N VAL A 229 -5.19 -16.42 12.16
CA VAL A 229 -5.55 -15.25 11.35
C VAL A 229 -4.42 -14.23 11.31
N LYS A 230 -4.46 -13.36 10.29
CA LYS A 230 -3.54 -12.25 10.12
C LYS A 230 -4.26 -11.09 9.43
N ASP A 231 -4.00 -9.84 9.83
CA ASP A 231 -4.70 -8.67 9.32
C ASP A 231 -4.32 -8.33 7.87
N THR A 232 -3.02 -8.43 7.56
CA THR A 232 -2.47 -8.10 6.24
C THR A 232 -1.33 -9.04 5.88
N GLU A 233 -1.14 -9.29 4.60
CA GLU A 233 0.01 -10.06 4.10
C GLU A 233 0.44 -9.57 2.71
N ASN A 234 1.73 -9.68 2.40
CA ASN A 234 2.25 -9.43 1.06
C ASN A 234 1.77 -10.52 0.10
N ILE A 235 1.35 -10.14 -1.11
CA ILE A 235 1.01 -11.12 -2.15
C ILE A 235 2.29 -11.58 -2.84
N ASN A 236 2.72 -12.77 -2.53
CA ASN A 236 3.97 -13.37 -3.00
C ASN A 236 3.78 -14.36 -4.15
N LEU A 237 2.62 -15.00 -4.19
CA LEU A 237 2.26 -16.01 -5.18
C LEU A 237 0.76 -15.90 -5.48
N VAL A 238 0.38 -15.98 -6.74
CA VAL A 238 -1.00 -16.16 -7.18
C VAL A 238 -1.20 -17.59 -7.61
N VAL A 239 -2.23 -18.24 -7.09
CA VAL A 239 -2.62 -19.60 -7.49
C VAL A 239 -3.98 -19.54 -8.16
N LYS A 240 -4.04 -19.79 -9.45
CA LYS A 240 -5.29 -19.92 -10.20
C LYS A 240 -5.80 -21.36 -10.11
N LEU A 241 -6.96 -21.52 -9.50
CA LEU A 241 -7.65 -22.81 -9.46
C LEU A 241 -8.61 -22.88 -10.64
N GLU A 242 -8.52 -23.93 -11.44
CA GLU A 242 -9.43 -24.15 -12.56
C GLU A 242 -9.88 -25.63 -12.64
N PRO A 243 -11.10 -25.90 -13.15
CA PRO A 243 -11.49 -27.28 -13.41
C PRO A 243 -10.54 -27.95 -14.39
N TRP A 244 -10.28 -29.25 -14.18
CA TRP A 244 -9.45 -30.01 -15.11
C TRP A 244 -10.01 -29.95 -16.53
N ASN A 245 -9.17 -29.59 -17.48
CA ASN A 245 -9.51 -29.59 -18.90
C ASN A 245 -8.55 -30.49 -19.68
N GLU A 246 -9.05 -31.58 -20.26
CA GLU A 246 -8.25 -32.55 -21.03
C GLU A 246 -7.63 -31.96 -22.31
N LYS A 247 -8.23 -30.88 -22.84
CA LYS A 247 -7.76 -30.22 -24.05
C LYS A 247 -6.64 -29.19 -23.77
N LYS A 248 -6.39 -28.86 -22.49
CA LYS A 248 -5.38 -27.89 -22.06
C LYS A 248 -4.11 -28.61 -21.67
N SER A 249 -2.97 -28.18 -22.23
CA SER A 249 -1.66 -28.60 -21.73
C SER A 249 -1.32 -27.86 -20.46
N TYR A 250 -0.98 -28.57 -19.41
CA TYR A 250 -0.51 -27.99 -18.15
C TYR A 250 1.01 -28.14 -18.05
N ASP A 251 1.71 -27.11 -17.66
CA ASP A 251 3.15 -27.20 -17.41
C ASP A 251 3.42 -28.23 -16.30
N ARG A 252 4.14 -29.28 -16.66
CA ARG A 252 4.52 -30.37 -15.75
C ARG A 252 5.90 -30.18 -15.13
N LEU A 253 6.76 -29.43 -15.79
CA LEU A 253 8.15 -29.27 -15.40
C LEU A 253 8.37 -28.00 -14.58
N GLY A 254 7.45 -27.02 -14.65
CA GLY A 254 7.60 -25.74 -13.98
C GLY A 254 8.72 -24.91 -14.61
N MET A 255 8.94 -25.05 -15.93
CA MET A 255 9.97 -24.32 -16.67
C MET A 255 9.51 -22.90 -17.02
N ASP A 256 8.22 -22.73 -17.25
CA ASP A 256 7.63 -21.43 -17.64
C ASP A 256 7.34 -20.59 -16.41
N ASP A 257 7.76 -19.33 -16.46
CA ASP A 257 7.46 -18.36 -15.42
C ASP A 257 6.18 -17.61 -15.84
N GLU A 258 5.04 -17.97 -15.23
CA GLU A 258 3.77 -17.25 -15.39
C GLU A 258 3.67 -16.11 -14.37
N TYR A 259 3.04 -15.00 -14.80
CA TYR A 259 2.77 -13.84 -13.95
C TYR A 259 1.31 -13.42 -14.02
N TYR A 260 0.78 -12.95 -12.91
CA TYR A 260 -0.51 -12.31 -12.81
C TYR A 260 -0.33 -10.83 -12.50
N GLU A 261 -0.93 -9.97 -13.33
CA GLU A 261 -0.79 -8.53 -13.15
C GLU A 261 -1.88 -7.97 -12.24
N ILE A 262 -1.47 -7.28 -11.16
CA ILE A 262 -2.35 -6.60 -10.20
C ILE A 262 -1.83 -5.17 -10.03
N LEU A 263 -2.65 -4.18 -10.36
CA LEU A 263 -2.30 -2.74 -10.24
C LEU A 263 -0.97 -2.36 -10.92
N GLY A 264 -0.64 -3.05 -12.05
CA GLY A 264 0.61 -2.86 -12.78
C GLY A 264 1.83 -3.56 -12.18
N ASN A 265 1.67 -4.32 -11.08
CA ASN A 265 2.71 -5.19 -10.53
C ASN A 265 2.52 -6.62 -11.04
N LYS A 266 3.60 -7.28 -11.44
CA LYS A 266 3.62 -8.67 -11.87
C LYS A 266 3.95 -9.57 -10.70
N SER A 267 2.98 -10.36 -10.23
CA SER A 267 3.16 -11.40 -9.19
C SER A 267 3.35 -12.77 -9.83
N PRO A 268 4.30 -13.60 -9.36
CA PRO A 268 4.42 -14.98 -9.80
C PRO A 268 3.07 -15.70 -9.74
N CYS A 269 2.75 -16.48 -10.76
CA CYS A 269 1.47 -17.16 -10.89
C CYS A 269 1.67 -18.62 -11.24
N ILE A 270 0.81 -19.48 -10.71
CA ILE A 270 0.69 -20.88 -11.14
C ILE A 270 -0.77 -21.22 -11.37
N THR A 271 -1.02 -22.08 -12.34
CA THR A 271 -2.35 -22.61 -12.62
C THR A 271 -2.45 -24.05 -12.13
N VAL A 272 -3.33 -24.30 -11.18
CA VAL A 272 -3.55 -25.62 -10.57
C VAL A 272 -4.89 -26.19 -11.03
N PRO A 273 -4.89 -27.25 -11.87
CA PRO A 273 -6.11 -27.92 -12.27
C PRO A 273 -6.66 -28.79 -11.14
N ILE A 274 -7.95 -28.66 -10.88
CA ILE A 274 -8.66 -29.40 -9.85
C ILE A 274 -9.24 -30.69 -10.44
N LYS A 275 -8.91 -31.81 -9.77
CA LYS A 275 -9.54 -33.12 -9.98
C LYS A 275 -10.03 -33.69 -8.65
N PRO A 276 -11.13 -34.45 -8.63
CA PRO A 276 -11.52 -35.20 -7.43
C PRO A 276 -10.37 -36.02 -6.87
N GLY A 277 -10.20 -36.04 -5.54
CA GLY A 277 -9.14 -36.79 -4.86
C GLY A 277 -7.78 -36.08 -4.75
N ARG A 278 -7.60 -34.89 -5.31
CA ARG A 278 -6.38 -34.10 -5.09
C ARG A 278 -6.46 -33.29 -3.80
N ASN A 279 -5.42 -33.36 -2.98
CA ASN A 279 -5.29 -32.52 -1.80
C ASN A 279 -4.68 -31.17 -2.20
N LEU A 280 -5.53 -30.16 -2.37
CA LEU A 280 -5.11 -28.81 -2.79
C LEU A 280 -4.24 -28.13 -1.75
N ALA A 281 -4.48 -28.32 -0.45
CA ALA A 281 -3.67 -27.72 0.60
C ALA A 281 -2.20 -28.14 0.49
N VAL A 282 -1.93 -29.44 0.29
CA VAL A 282 -0.56 -29.95 0.08
C VAL A 282 0.09 -29.33 -1.16
N ILE A 283 -0.67 -29.21 -2.25
CA ILE A 283 -0.13 -28.61 -3.49
C ILE A 283 0.24 -27.15 -3.25
N ILE A 284 -0.59 -26.39 -2.52
CA ILE A 284 -0.34 -24.98 -2.22
C ILE A 284 0.85 -24.82 -1.26
N GLU A 285 0.97 -25.69 -0.25
CA GLU A 285 2.13 -25.70 0.64
C GLU A 285 3.44 -25.88 -0.15
N VAL A 286 3.49 -26.88 -1.04
CA VAL A 286 4.67 -27.13 -1.88
C VAL A 286 4.91 -25.96 -2.85
N ALA A 287 3.86 -25.40 -3.43
CA ALA A 287 3.97 -24.24 -4.32
C ALA A 287 4.55 -23.01 -3.62
N ALA A 288 4.10 -22.71 -2.40
CA ALA A 288 4.62 -21.61 -1.59
C ALA A 288 6.10 -21.80 -1.25
N MET A 289 6.47 -23.01 -0.80
CA MET A 289 7.87 -23.35 -0.51
C MET A 289 8.76 -23.27 -1.75
N ASN A 290 8.29 -23.78 -2.90
CA ASN A 290 9.02 -23.71 -4.17
C ASN A 290 9.19 -22.26 -4.65
N ASN A 291 8.15 -21.42 -4.52
CA ASN A 291 8.24 -20.00 -4.81
C ASN A 291 9.31 -19.30 -3.95
N LYS A 292 9.37 -19.64 -2.67
CA LYS A 292 10.40 -19.13 -1.76
C LYS A 292 11.82 -19.56 -2.18
N GLN A 293 11.99 -20.81 -2.59
CA GLN A 293 13.29 -21.30 -3.11
C GLN A 293 13.69 -20.57 -4.40
N ARG A 294 12.74 -20.32 -5.32
CA ARG A 294 12.99 -19.55 -6.54
C ARG A 294 13.44 -18.12 -6.23
N LYS A 295 12.83 -17.44 -5.25
CA LYS A 295 13.25 -16.12 -4.77
C LYS A 295 14.68 -16.13 -4.21
N LEU A 296 15.11 -17.23 -3.61
CA LEU A 296 16.48 -17.44 -3.11
C LEU A 296 17.47 -17.85 -4.20
N GLY A 297 17.03 -17.93 -5.48
CA GLY A 297 17.86 -18.24 -6.63
C GLY A 297 17.91 -19.69 -7.03
N PHE A 298 17.20 -20.60 -6.35
CA PHE A 298 17.18 -22.02 -6.69
C PHE A 298 15.91 -22.40 -7.47
N ASN A 299 16.08 -22.97 -8.66
CA ASN A 299 15.00 -23.52 -9.47
C ASN A 299 15.33 -24.97 -9.87
N ALA A 300 14.61 -25.92 -9.28
CA ALA A 300 14.84 -27.35 -9.48
C ALA A 300 14.67 -27.79 -10.95
N ALA A 301 13.73 -27.19 -11.69
CA ALA A 301 13.50 -27.52 -13.10
C ALA A 301 14.69 -27.07 -13.97
N LYS A 302 15.17 -25.84 -13.77
CA LYS A 302 16.35 -25.30 -14.49
C LYS A 302 17.63 -26.09 -14.13
N GLU A 303 17.76 -26.51 -12.87
CA GLU A 303 18.89 -27.33 -12.44
C GLU A 303 18.88 -28.75 -13.08
N LEU A 304 17.68 -29.33 -13.21
CA LEU A 304 17.53 -30.62 -13.91
C LEU A 304 17.87 -30.50 -15.39
N ASP A 305 17.37 -29.45 -16.05
CA ASP A 305 17.65 -29.19 -17.45
C ASP A 305 19.15 -28.98 -17.71
N ARG A 306 19.82 -28.20 -16.87
CA ARG A 306 21.29 -28.05 -16.92
C ARG A 306 22.03 -29.40 -16.83
N LYS A 307 21.65 -30.24 -15.86
CA LYS A 307 22.27 -31.55 -15.68
C LYS A 307 22.03 -32.51 -16.86
N LEU A 308 20.87 -32.39 -17.51
CA LEU A 308 20.59 -33.18 -18.73
C LEU A 308 21.44 -32.70 -19.92
N LEU A 309 21.56 -31.39 -20.11
CA LEU A 309 22.39 -30.79 -21.16
C LEU A 309 23.88 -31.13 -20.94
N ASP A 310 24.39 -31.08 -19.71
CA ASP A 310 25.77 -31.44 -19.39
C ASP A 310 26.06 -32.94 -19.73
N ARG A 311 25.09 -33.81 -19.50
CA ARG A 311 25.23 -35.25 -19.87
C ARG A 311 25.29 -35.45 -21.38
N ILE A 312 24.40 -34.80 -22.14
CA ILE A 312 24.35 -34.90 -23.60
C ILE A 312 25.64 -34.35 -24.24
N ASN A 313 26.24 -33.32 -23.66
CA ASN A 313 27.49 -32.73 -24.18
C ASN A 313 28.76 -33.51 -23.81
N HIS A 314 28.68 -34.51 -22.91
CA HIS A 314 29.79 -35.36 -22.48
C HIS A 314 29.70 -36.80 -23.02
N GLU A 315 28.64 -37.17 -23.75
CA GLU A 315 28.51 -38.38 -24.57
C GLU A 315 28.83 -38.05 -26.04
#